data_17ec55a2cfbc4b3e65c85e85b1a662dd
#
_entry.id   17ec55a2cfbc4b3e65c85e85b1a662dd
#
_cell.length_a   1.000
_cell.length_b   1.000
_cell.length_c   1.000
_cell.angle_alpha   90.00
_cell.angle_beta   90.00
_cell.angle_gamma   90.00
#
_symmetry.space_group_name_H-M   'P 1'
#
loop_
_entity.id
_entity.type
_entity.pdbx_description
1 polymer ?
#
loop_
_entity_poly.entity_id
_entity_poly.type
_entity_poly.pdbx_seq_one_letter_code
_entity_poly.pdbx_strand_id
1 'polypeptide(L)'
;MKPTDTANPDYFHKVVDCQWACPAHTDVPEYIRLIAQGRFSDAYMENRKSNVFPGILGRVCDRPCEPACRRGRVEEKPVAICRLKRVAADHRDDITDRLPTAPANKNGKKVALIGAGCASLTVANDLAPLGYEVTIFEALQTTGGLMRTNIPRFRLPPKVLDEEIGYILDMDVDLKLGHPIESLEALLDSNEFDAVFVGTGAPRGKNLELPGRYDSKNIHIGIDWLTSVAFEHIDSIGENVLIIGVGNTAMDCCRTSLRLGAKNVKVMARKPRGFFKASDWELEDAEEENVDIVVNHSPKQFVIEDGKLVGMLFDVMEYAVDENGRIDRGTAVDEVMIPCDDVILAIGQDNAFPWIERNIGIEFDEWDCPVVDETTMMCTREGVFFGGDSAFGPKNIIWAVAHGHEAAISMHKYCQGEDLEDRLPRGINLSSRKMGMHEWSYSSDYNPAARRLMPHVDLKERFKKIDIEVELGFTAEQAVAEVERCLNCDIQTVFTAKLCIECDACVDVCPTNCLTITHNGDEADLRDRLSAPADNNDQALYVSAGLPQTGRVMVKDEDLCVHCSLCAERCPTGAWDMQKSTVLLPYAADEAAAAGGQSGSSAA
;
A
#
# COMPACT_ATOMS: atom_id res chain seq x y z
N MET A 1 -23.79 24.25 12.02
CA MET A 1 -22.48 24.04 11.35
C MET A 1 -22.20 25.15 10.34
N LYS A 2 -20.94 25.45 10.04
CA LYS A 2 -20.56 26.28 8.88
C LYS A 2 -20.75 25.44 7.60
N PRO A 3 -21.05 26.09 6.46
CA PRO A 3 -21.09 25.38 5.19
C PRO A 3 -19.76 24.65 4.94
N THR A 4 -19.87 23.45 4.40
CA THR A 4 -18.70 22.64 4.04
C THR A 4 -17.90 23.33 2.94
N ASP A 5 -16.61 23.47 3.16
CA ASP A 5 -15.68 24.01 2.17
C ASP A 5 -15.31 22.90 1.17
N THR A 6 -15.91 22.96 0.00
CA THR A 6 -15.65 22.00 -1.08
C THR A 6 -14.33 22.27 -1.82
N ALA A 7 -13.60 23.33 -1.49
CA ALA A 7 -12.23 23.54 -1.96
C ALA A 7 -11.19 22.89 -1.05
N ASN A 8 -11.60 22.43 0.14
CA ASN A 8 -10.70 21.72 1.07
C ASN A 8 -10.41 20.30 0.53
N PRO A 9 -9.15 19.98 0.17
CA PRO A 9 -8.77 18.66 -0.33
C PRO A 9 -9.11 17.52 0.64
N ASP A 10 -8.98 17.75 1.94
CA ASP A 10 -9.21 16.74 2.97
C ASP A 10 -10.66 16.25 3.00
N TYR A 11 -11.62 17.10 2.64
CA TYR A 11 -13.01 16.71 2.52
C TYR A 11 -13.21 15.71 1.37
N PHE A 12 -12.78 16.07 0.15
CA PHE A 12 -12.95 15.22 -1.02
C PHE A 12 -12.08 13.97 -0.95
N HIS A 13 -10.94 14.06 -0.31
CA HIS A 13 -10.06 12.95 -0.10
C HIS A 13 -10.73 11.83 0.69
N LYS A 14 -11.46 12.18 1.74
CA LYS A 14 -12.26 11.22 2.53
C LYS A 14 -13.43 10.63 1.75
N VAL A 15 -13.88 11.27 0.68
CA VAL A 15 -15.01 10.83 -0.14
C VAL A 15 -14.58 9.82 -1.22
N VAL A 16 -13.31 9.82 -1.62
CA VAL A 16 -12.72 8.83 -2.53
C VAL A 16 -11.95 7.79 -1.71
N ASP A 17 -12.69 6.94 -1.01
CA ASP A 17 -12.15 6.03 0.03
C ASP A 17 -10.95 5.20 -0.42
N CYS A 18 -10.97 4.67 -1.65
CA CYS A 18 -9.87 3.85 -2.16
C CYS A 18 -8.58 4.66 -2.40
N GLN A 19 -8.68 5.92 -2.80
CA GLN A 19 -7.54 6.83 -2.94
C GLN A 19 -7.02 7.25 -1.57
N TRP A 20 -7.92 7.56 -0.65
CA TRP A 20 -7.56 7.93 0.72
C TRP A 20 -6.87 6.80 1.48
N ALA A 21 -7.37 5.58 1.37
CA ALA A 21 -6.80 4.42 2.04
C ALA A 21 -5.43 4.01 1.47
N CYS A 22 -5.07 4.47 0.27
CA CYS A 22 -3.76 4.22 -0.31
C CYS A 22 -2.73 5.19 0.29
N PRO A 23 -1.64 4.74 0.91
CA PRO A 23 -0.61 5.62 1.45
C PRO A 23 -0.01 6.58 0.42
N ALA A 24 0.13 6.13 -0.83
CA ALA A 24 0.60 6.94 -1.94
C ALA A 24 -0.54 7.68 -2.68
N HIS A 25 -1.76 7.62 -2.18
CA HIS A 25 -2.95 8.29 -2.72
C HIS A 25 -3.18 8.11 -4.22
N THR A 26 -2.90 6.90 -4.73
CA THR A 26 -3.05 6.56 -6.16
C THR A 26 -4.47 6.86 -6.64
N ASP A 27 -4.60 7.54 -7.77
CA ASP A 27 -5.89 7.85 -8.39
C ASP A 27 -6.53 6.59 -9.00
N VAL A 28 -7.18 5.82 -8.12
CA VAL A 28 -7.80 4.54 -8.47
C VAL A 28 -8.94 4.71 -9.47
N PRO A 29 -9.89 5.66 -9.32
CA PRO A 29 -10.96 5.81 -10.29
C PRO A 29 -10.45 6.16 -11.69
N GLU A 30 -9.41 7.00 -11.79
CA GLU A 30 -8.89 7.43 -13.09
C GLU A 30 -8.27 6.26 -13.86
N TYR A 31 -7.36 5.50 -13.24
CA TYR A 31 -6.77 4.38 -13.99
C TYR A 31 -7.78 3.27 -14.31
N ILE A 32 -8.80 3.04 -13.47
CA ILE A 32 -9.89 2.09 -13.79
C ILE A 32 -10.66 2.58 -15.02
N ARG A 33 -10.96 3.87 -15.10
CA ARG A 33 -11.65 4.50 -16.24
C ARG A 33 -10.83 4.38 -17.54
N LEU A 34 -9.51 4.56 -17.44
CA LEU A 34 -8.60 4.36 -18.57
C LEU A 34 -8.57 2.91 -19.05
N ILE A 35 -8.59 1.94 -18.12
CA ILE A 35 -8.72 0.51 -18.46
C ILE A 35 -10.04 0.23 -19.17
N ALA A 36 -11.16 0.82 -18.71
CA ALA A 36 -12.46 0.68 -19.34
C ALA A 36 -12.47 1.18 -20.80
N GLN A 37 -11.62 2.16 -21.11
CA GLN A 37 -11.43 2.70 -22.46
C GLN A 37 -10.41 1.92 -23.31
N GLY A 38 -9.82 0.83 -22.78
CA GLY A 38 -8.75 0.10 -23.45
C GLY A 38 -7.39 0.82 -23.47
N ARG A 39 -7.23 1.89 -22.70
CA ARG A 39 -6.05 2.75 -22.63
C ARG A 39 -5.08 2.24 -21.54
N PHE A 40 -4.58 1.02 -21.69
CA PHE A 40 -3.77 0.35 -20.66
C PHE A 40 -2.46 1.08 -20.35
N SER A 41 -1.79 1.61 -21.37
CA SER A 41 -0.55 2.38 -21.22
C SER A 41 -0.78 3.68 -20.44
N ASP A 42 -1.90 4.37 -20.67
CA ASP A 42 -2.28 5.56 -19.91
C ASP A 42 -2.61 5.20 -18.47
N ALA A 43 -3.35 4.11 -18.25
CA ALA A 43 -3.67 3.60 -16.92
C ALA A 43 -2.40 3.22 -16.14
N TYR A 44 -1.41 2.63 -16.81
CA TYR A 44 -0.12 2.34 -16.22
C TYR A 44 0.62 3.61 -15.80
N MET A 45 0.69 4.61 -16.68
CA MET A 45 1.36 5.88 -16.40
C MET A 45 0.65 6.66 -15.28
N GLU A 46 -0.70 6.61 -15.24
CA GLU A 46 -1.46 7.21 -14.14
C GLU A 46 -1.11 6.57 -12.79
N ASN A 47 -1.05 5.24 -12.75
CA ASN A 47 -0.60 4.53 -11.56
C ASN A 47 0.84 4.92 -11.16
N ARG A 48 1.74 5.02 -12.16
CA ARG A 48 3.16 5.24 -11.95
C ARG A 48 3.46 6.60 -11.31
N LYS A 49 2.60 7.59 -11.47
CA LYS A 49 2.76 8.90 -10.82
C LYS A 49 2.91 8.80 -9.31
N SER A 50 2.15 7.94 -8.67
CA SER A 50 2.09 7.84 -7.21
C SER A 50 2.62 6.52 -6.66
N ASN A 51 2.51 5.40 -7.38
CA ASN A 51 2.95 4.12 -6.82
C ASN A 51 4.27 3.60 -7.39
N VAL A 52 4.85 4.26 -8.39
CA VAL A 52 6.14 3.99 -9.04
C VAL A 52 6.26 2.59 -9.66
N PHE A 53 5.70 1.55 -9.04
CA PHE A 53 5.83 0.13 -9.40
C PHE A 53 4.47 -0.54 -9.69
N PRO A 54 3.73 -0.16 -10.76
CA PRO A 54 2.39 -0.68 -11.01
C PRO A 54 2.34 -2.19 -11.24
N GLY A 55 3.32 -2.77 -11.92
CA GLY A 55 3.39 -4.20 -12.20
C GLY A 55 3.71 -5.04 -10.96
N ILE A 56 4.66 -4.58 -10.15
CA ILE A 56 5.00 -5.18 -8.85
C ILE A 56 3.80 -5.08 -7.91
N LEU A 57 3.28 -3.86 -7.69
CA LEU A 57 2.17 -3.63 -6.77
C LEU A 57 0.84 -4.20 -7.26
N GLY A 58 0.68 -4.42 -8.56
CA GLY A 58 -0.46 -5.13 -9.12
C GLY A 58 -0.50 -6.62 -8.71
N ARG A 59 0.67 -7.18 -8.34
CA ARG A 59 0.84 -8.57 -7.89
C ARG A 59 0.87 -8.71 -6.37
N VAL A 60 1.63 -7.88 -5.69
CA VAL A 60 2.00 -8.10 -4.29
C VAL A 60 1.64 -6.95 -3.33
N CYS A 61 0.77 -6.03 -3.74
CA CYS A 61 0.25 -5.00 -2.84
C CYS A 61 -0.62 -5.61 -1.74
N ASP A 62 -0.52 -5.03 -0.54
CA ASP A 62 -1.37 -5.36 0.62
C ASP A 62 -2.83 -4.88 0.47
N ARG A 63 -3.14 -4.15 -0.58
CA ARG A 63 -4.48 -3.74 -1.04
C ARG A 63 -5.31 -2.93 -0.03
N PRO A 64 -4.78 -1.92 0.68
CA PRO A 64 -5.56 -1.15 1.65
C PRO A 64 -6.77 -0.44 1.03
N CYS A 65 -6.72 -0.18 -0.28
CA CYS A 65 -7.80 0.41 -1.05
C CYS A 65 -9.03 -0.51 -1.24
N GLU A 66 -8.86 -1.84 -1.20
CA GLU A 66 -9.97 -2.78 -1.43
C GLU A 66 -10.94 -2.85 -0.24
N PRO A 67 -10.50 -3.06 1.02
CA PRO A 67 -11.41 -2.98 2.17
C PRO A 67 -12.12 -1.63 2.31
N ALA A 68 -11.47 -0.54 1.93
CA ALA A 68 -12.04 0.80 1.97
C ALA A 68 -13.00 1.09 0.79
N CYS A 69 -13.03 0.25 -0.23
CA CYS A 69 -13.82 0.49 -1.44
C CYS A 69 -15.32 0.56 -1.12
N ARG A 70 -15.95 1.67 -1.48
CA ARG A 70 -17.38 1.93 -1.29
C ARG A 70 -18.28 0.88 -1.93
N ARG A 71 -17.82 0.19 -2.97
CA ARG A 71 -18.55 -0.94 -3.55
C ARG A 71 -18.88 -2.01 -2.53
N GLY A 72 -18.01 -2.24 -1.53
CA GLY A 72 -18.25 -3.17 -0.44
C GLY A 72 -19.45 -2.84 0.46
N ARG A 73 -19.94 -1.56 0.41
CA ARG A 73 -21.15 -1.12 1.12
C ARG A 73 -22.44 -1.40 0.32
N VAL A 74 -22.33 -1.58 -0.97
CA VAL A 74 -23.44 -1.88 -1.89
C VAL A 74 -23.59 -3.38 -2.07
N GLU A 75 -22.46 -4.09 -2.13
CA GLU A 75 -22.36 -5.53 -2.25
C GLU A 75 -21.26 -6.06 -1.33
N GLU A 76 -21.27 -7.37 -1.08
CA GLU A 76 -20.33 -8.00 -0.13
C GLU A 76 -18.85 -7.84 -0.48
N LYS A 77 -18.51 -7.61 -1.76
CA LYS A 77 -17.10 -7.60 -2.21
C LYS A 77 -16.71 -6.32 -2.95
N PRO A 78 -15.58 -5.70 -2.59
CA PRO A 78 -15.06 -4.51 -3.27
C PRO A 78 -14.69 -4.80 -4.73
N VAL A 79 -14.36 -3.75 -5.48
CA VAL A 79 -13.71 -3.88 -6.79
C VAL A 79 -12.33 -4.53 -6.63
N ALA A 80 -11.91 -5.37 -7.56
CA ALA A 80 -10.59 -6.01 -7.57
C ALA A 80 -9.50 -5.02 -8.03
N ILE A 81 -9.28 -3.99 -7.23
CA ILE A 81 -8.49 -2.80 -7.58
C ILE A 81 -7.05 -3.17 -7.95
N CYS A 82 -6.39 -3.98 -7.12
CA CYS A 82 -5.00 -4.38 -7.40
C CYS A 82 -4.89 -5.26 -8.64
N ARG A 83 -5.92 -6.07 -8.91
CA ARG A 83 -5.94 -6.90 -10.12
C ARG A 83 -6.08 -6.04 -11.37
N LEU A 84 -6.87 -4.99 -11.32
CA LEU A 84 -6.97 -4.00 -12.41
C LEU A 84 -5.66 -3.21 -12.58
N LYS A 85 -4.95 -2.88 -11.50
CA LYS A 85 -3.61 -2.31 -11.57
C LYS A 85 -2.65 -3.23 -12.36
N ARG A 86 -2.67 -4.54 -12.07
CA ARG A 86 -1.92 -5.55 -12.81
C ARG A 86 -2.30 -5.58 -14.29
N VAL A 87 -3.60 -5.48 -14.61
CA VAL A 87 -4.08 -5.41 -16.01
C VAL A 87 -3.42 -4.26 -16.76
N ALA A 88 -3.37 -3.07 -16.18
CA ALA A 88 -2.70 -1.92 -16.79
C ALA A 88 -1.23 -2.24 -17.10
N ALA A 89 -0.53 -2.94 -16.20
CA ALA A 89 0.86 -3.33 -16.39
C ALA A 89 1.05 -4.45 -17.43
N ASP A 90 0.20 -5.46 -17.40
CA ASP A 90 0.36 -6.66 -18.25
C ASP A 90 -0.10 -6.42 -19.71
N HIS A 91 -1.00 -5.44 -19.95
CA HIS A 91 -1.58 -5.18 -21.27
C HIS A 91 -1.12 -3.86 -21.90
N ARG A 92 -0.16 -3.12 -21.28
CA ARG A 92 0.38 -1.90 -21.87
C ARG A 92 1.22 -2.19 -23.11
N ASP A 93 1.26 -1.24 -24.00
CA ASP A 93 2.24 -1.19 -25.09
C ASP A 93 3.62 -0.75 -24.57
N ASP A 94 4.57 -0.54 -25.47
CA ASP A 94 5.85 0.10 -25.15
C ASP A 94 5.60 1.54 -24.65
N ILE A 95 6.17 1.85 -23.50
CA ILE A 95 6.05 3.15 -22.83
C ILE A 95 7.37 3.88 -22.71
N THR A 96 8.43 3.41 -23.35
CA THR A 96 9.81 3.93 -23.21
C THR A 96 9.86 5.44 -23.44
N ASP A 97 9.17 5.93 -24.46
CA ASP A 97 9.12 7.37 -24.80
C ASP A 97 8.33 8.24 -23.78
N ARG A 98 7.65 7.59 -22.84
CA ARG A 98 6.79 8.23 -21.82
C ARG A 98 7.41 8.23 -20.42
N LEU A 99 8.49 7.47 -20.25
CA LEU A 99 9.16 7.39 -18.96
C LEU A 99 9.95 8.68 -18.68
N PRO A 100 10.08 9.07 -17.40
CA PRO A 100 10.92 10.20 -17.04
C PRO A 100 12.38 9.91 -17.42
N THR A 101 13.09 10.96 -17.79
CA THR A 101 14.51 10.88 -18.16
C THR A 101 15.31 11.89 -17.35
N ALA A 102 16.53 11.55 -17.01
CA ALA A 102 17.44 12.52 -16.39
C ALA A 102 17.91 13.58 -17.40
N PRO A 103 17.96 14.85 -17.01
CA PRO A 103 18.49 15.91 -17.90
C PRO A 103 19.99 15.73 -18.12
N ALA A 104 20.46 16.11 -19.32
CA ALA A 104 21.88 16.06 -19.66
C ALA A 104 22.73 16.98 -18.77
N ASN A 105 22.16 18.11 -18.34
CA ASN A 105 22.82 19.03 -17.42
C ASN A 105 22.34 18.72 -16.00
N LYS A 106 23.25 18.25 -15.16
CA LYS A 106 22.97 18.00 -13.74
C LYS A 106 22.84 19.33 -12.97
N ASN A 107 22.13 19.30 -11.87
CA ASN A 107 21.92 20.49 -11.01
C ASN A 107 23.08 20.79 -10.05
N GLY A 108 24.11 19.94 -10.05
CA GLY A 108 25.33 20.08 -9.23
C GLY A 108 25.17 19.55 -7.81
N LYS A 109 24.05 18.88 -7.49
CA LYS A 109 23.78 18.28 -6.18
C LYS A 109 23.89 16.76 -6.26
N LYS A 110 24.50 16.18 -5.22
CA LYS A 110 24.73 14.73 -5.10
C LYS A 110 23.99 14.15 -3.91
N VAL A 111 23.34 13.02 -4.11
CA VAL A 111 22.63 12.34 -3.03
C VAL A 111 23.03 10.87 -2.95
N ALA A 112 23.24 10.38 -1.71
CA ALA A 112 23.50 8.98 -1.45
C ALA A 112 22.24 8.29 -0.95
N LEU A 113 21.89 7.15 -1.55
CA LEU A 113 20.78 6.30 -1.12
C LEU A 113 21.35 4.96 -0.63
N ILE A 114 21.13 4.61 0.63
CA ILE A 114 21.66 3.39 1.24
C ILE A 114 20.58 2.32 1.23
N GLY A 115 20.81 1.24 0.47
CA GLY A 115 19.88 0.18 0.14
C GLY A 115 19.16 0.43 -1.19
N ALA A 116 18.98 -0.62 -2.02
CA ALA A 116 18.28 -0.58 -3.30
C ALA A 116 16.86 -1.17 -3.20
N GLY A 117 16.18 -0.92 -2.07
CA GLY A 117 14.78 -1.28 -1.85
C GLY A 117 13.80 -0.24 -2.43
N CYS A 118 12.50 -0.51 -2.31
CA CYS A 118 11.44 0.32 -2.91
C CYS A 118 11.45 1.78 -2.44
N ALA A 119 11.80 2.09 -1.19
CA ALA A 119 11.87 3.46 -0.71
C ALA A 119 12.97 4.27 -1.41
N SER A 120 14.21 3.75 -1.43
CA SER A 120 15.34 4.40 -2.12
C SER A 120 15.11 4.52 -3.62
N LEU A 121 14.55 3.49 -4.24
CA LEU A 121 14.22 3.53 -5.67
C LEU A 121 13.16 4.60 -5.98
N THR A 122 12.21 4.85 -5.08
CA THR A 122 11.25 5.95 -5.23
C THR A 122 11.93 7.31 -5.09
N VAL A 123 12.83 7.49 -4.13
CA VAL A 123 13.65 8.72 -4.03
C VAL A 123 14.43 8.94 -5.32
N ALA A 124 15.08 7.90 -5.86
CA ALA A 124 15.80 7.99 -7.12
C ALA A 124 14.88 8.37 -8.29
N ASN A 125 13.67 7.77 -8.36
CA ASN A 125 12.67 8.07 -9.37
C ASN A 125 12.28 9.56 -9.39
N ASP A 126 12.20 10.20 -8.24
CA ASP A 126 11.75 11.58 -8.11
C ASP A 126 12.91 12.60 -8.28
N LEU A 127 14.13 12.25 -7.82
CA LEU A 127 15.24 13.19 -7.84
C LEU A 127 16.08 13.13 -9.14
N ALA A 128 16.22 11.97 -9.77
CA ALA A 128 17.03 11.85 -11.00
C ALA A 128 16.51 12.74 -12.15
N PRO A 129 15.17 12.86 -12.40
CA PRO A 129 14.65 13.78 -13.42
C PRO A 129 14.91 15.26 -13.11
N LEU A 130 15.18 15.62 -11.85
CA LEU A 130 15.55 16.98 -11.45
C LEU A 130 17.03 17.30 -11.62
N GLY A 131 17.80 16.34 -12.16
CA GLY A 131 19.22 16.50 -12.44
C GLY A 131 20.14 16.23 -11.26
N TYR A 132 19.66 15.62 -10.18
CA TYR A 132 20.53 15.15 -9.10
C TYR A 132 21.46 14.05 -9.59
N GLU A 133 22.70 14.04 -9.11
CA GLU A 133 23.59 12.90 -9.22
C GLU A 133 23.22 11.91 -8.08
N VAL A 134 22.52 10.84 -8.44
CA VAL A 134 22.02 9.86 -7.47
C VAL A 134 22.95 8.65 -7.45
N THR A 135 23.51 8.33 -6.29
CA THR A 135 24.28 7.10 -6.05
C THR A 135 23.53 6.18 -5.10
N ILE A 136 23.26 4.94 -5.52
CA ILE A 136 22.68 3.90 -4.67
C ILE A 136 23.75 2.92 -4.23
N PHE A 137 23.90 2.75 -2.91
CA PHE A 137 24.77 1.74 -2.31
C PHE A 137 23.95 0.55 -1.86
N GLU A 138 24.23 -0.62 -2.40
CA GLU A 138 23.52 -1.86 -2.08
C GLU A 138 24.52 -2.94 -1.60
N ALA A 139 24.24 -3.51 -0.44
CA ALA A 139 25.10 -4.55 0.15
C ALA A 139 25.08 -5.86 -0.65
N LEU A 140 23.95 -6.17 -1.27
CA LEU A 140 23.78 -7.37 -2.10
C LEU A 140 24.29 -7.13 -3.52
N GLN A 141 24.49 -8.23 -4.26
CA GLN A 141 24.86 -8.19 -5.69
C GLN A 141 23.66 -7.96 -6.62
N THR A 142 22.52 -7.51 -6.08
CA THR A 142 21.28 -7.31 -6.83
C THR A 142 20.40 -6.26 -6.16
N THR A 143 19.53 -5.65 -6.95
CA THR A 143 18.57 -4.62 -6.52
C THR A 143 17.23 -5.22 -6.13
N GLY A 144 16.38 -4.42 -5.49
CA GLY A 144 14.99 -4.75 -5.18
C GLY A 144 14.72 -5.07 -3.71
N GLY A 145 15.77 -5.17 -2.87
CA GLY A 145 15.63 -5.46 -1.44
C GLY A 145 14.72 -6.67 -1.18
N LEU A 146 13.84 -6.57 -0.17
CA LEU A 146 12.93 -7.66 0.22
C LEU A 146 11.93 -8.06 -0.89
N MET A 147 11.65 -7.21 -1.86
CA MET A 147 10.84 -7.59 -3.04
C MET A 147 11.51 -8.71 -3.85
N ARG A 148 12.85 -8.74 -3.90
CA ARG A 148 13.62 -9.76 -4.60
C ARG A 148 13.95 -10.96 -3.72
N THR A 149 14.32 -10.70 -2.47
CA THR A 149 14.88 -11.74 -1.60
C THR A 149 13.83 -12.51 -0.82
N ASN A 150 12.66 -11.91 -0.55
CA ASN A 150 11.67 -12.49 0.35
C ASN A 150 10.31 -12.75 -0.30
N ILE A 151 9.95 -12.03 -1.37
CA ILE A 151 8.74 -12.35 -2.12
C ILE A 151 9.07 -13.46 -3.11
N PRO A 152 8.42 -14.64 -3.02
CA PRO A 152 8.75 -15.77 -3.88
C PRO A 152 8.48 -15.49 -5.37
N ARG A 153 9.28 -16.09 -6.25
CA ARG A 153 9.20 -15.92 -7.71
C ARG A 153 7.84 -16.33 -8.29
N PHE A 154 7.12 -17.24 -7.65
CA PHE A 154 5.78 -17.63 -8.05
C PHE A 154 4.69 -16.58 -7.74
N ARG A 155 5.00 -15.56 -6.95
CA ARG A 155 4.15 -14.37 -6.69
C ARG A 155 4.64 -13.16 -7.46
N LEU A 156 5.96 -12.92 -7.46
CA LEU A 156 6.59 -11.79 -8.14
C LEU A 156 7.70 -12.30 -9.07
N PRO A 157 7.42 -12.48 -10.36
CA PRO A 157 8.42 -12.90 -11.33
C PRO A 157 9.59 -11.91 -11.42
N PRO A 158 10.86 -12.36 -11.43
CA PRO A 158 12.03 -11.50 -11.53
C PRO A 158 11.98 -10.53 -12.71
N LYS A 159 11.42 -10.96 -13.84
CA LYS A 159 11.29 -10.10 -15.03
C LYS A 159 10.50 -8.82 -14.76
N VAL A 160 9.40 -8.90 -13.99
CA VAL A 160 8.56 -7.73 -13.65
C VAL A 160 9.34 -6.78 -12.75
N LEU A 161 10.07 -7.35 -11.80
CA LEU A 161 10.90 -6.60 -10.87
C LEU A 161 12.05 -5.88 -11.60
N ASP A 162 12.76 -6.61 -12.47
CA ASP A 162 13.89 -6.08 -13.23
C ASP A 162 13.46 -4.97 -14.21
N GLU A 163 12.29 -5.12 -14.85
CA GLU A 163 11.75 -4.14 -15.77
C GLU A 163 11.44 -2.81 -15.05
N GLU A 164 10.68 -2.84 -13.96
CA GLU A 164 10.26 -1.61 -13.27
C GLU A 164 11.41 -0.93 -12.50
N ILE A 165 12.35 -1.70 -11.97
CA ILE A 165 13.60 -1.15 -11.41
C ILE A 165 14.48 -0.57 -12.52
N GLY A 166 14.56 -1.26 -13.67
CA GLY A 166 15.32 -0.79 -14.83
C GLY A 166 14.90 0.61 -15.28
N TYR A 167 13.61 0.91 -15.31
CA TYR A 167 13.11 2.25 -15.65
C TYR A 167 13.67 3.37 -14.77
N ILE A 168 14.00 3.07 -13.52
CA ILE A 168 14.59 4.03 -12.58
C ILE A 168 16.10 4.11 -12.78
N LEU A 169 16.78 2.97 -12.90
CA LEU A 169 18.22 2.92 -13.06
C LEU A 169 18.68 3.54 -14.39
N ASP A 170 17.88 3.42 -15.45
CA ASP A 170 18.13 4.02 -16.76
C ASP A 170 18.12 5.56 -16.76
N MET A 171 17.72 6.20 -15.65
CA MET A 171 17.82 7.65 -15.45
C MET A 171 19.21 8.10 -14.97
N ASP A 172 20.26 7.44 -15.38
CA ASP A 172 21.66 7.78 -15.05
C ASP A 172 21.94 7.71 -13.53
N VAL A 173 21.37 6.70 -12.88
CA VAL A 173 21.60 6.40 -11.46
C VAL A 173 22.88 5.59 -11.30
N ASP A 174 23.82 6.06 -10.48
CA ASP A 174 25.06 5.31 -10.17
C ASP A 174 24.78 4.22 -9.13
N LEU A 175 24.78 2.96 -9.56
CA LEU A 175 24.47 1.80 -8.74
C LEU A 175 25.74 1.06 -8.30
N LYS A 176 25.98 1.01 -7.00
CA LYS A 176 27.09 0.30 -6.36
C LYS A 176 26.60 -0.98 -5.69
N LEU A 177 26.57 -2.08 -6.42
CA LEU A 177 26.24 -3.41 -5.90
C LEU A 177 27.41 -4.04 -5.12
N GLY A 178 27.09 -4.87 -4.12
CA GLY A 178 28.09 -5.50 -3.25
C GLY A 178 28.91 -4.49 -2.46
N HIS A 179 28.33 -3.33 -2.18
CA HIS A 179 29.00 -2.21 -1.53
C HIS A 179 28.27 -1.81 -0.23
N PRO A 180 28.42 -2.60 0.85
CA PRO A 180 27.85 -2.25 2.13
C PRO A 180 28.49 -0.98 2.68
N ILE A 181 27.67 -0.09 3.23
CA ILE A 181 28.19 1.04 4.01
C ILE A 181 28.54 0.50 5.41
N GLU A 182 29.81 0.61 5.77
CA GLU A 182 30.35 0.11 7.05
C GLU A 182 30.33 1.18 8.16
N SER A 183 30.26 2.48 7.78
CA SER A 183 30.22 3.62 8.69
C SER A 183 29.45 4.76 8.04
N LEU A 184 28.37 5.19 8.70
CA LEU A 184 27.63 6.38 8.26
C LEU A 184 28.42 7.66 8.53
N GLU A 185 29.15 7.73 9.65
CA GLU A 185 30.02 8.84 9.99
C GLU A 185 31.06 9.09 8.88
N ALA A 186 31.73 8.02 8.42
CA ALA A 186 32.71 8.13 7.36
C ALA A 186 32.09 8.61 6.02
N LEU A 187 30.88 8.17 5.69
CA LEU A 187 30.17 8.64 4.50
C LEU A 187 29.83 10.13 4.60
N LEU A 188 29.33 10.57 5.74
CA LEU A 188 28.98 11.98 5.98
C LEU A 188 30.23 12.88 5.99
N ASP A 189 31.31 12.44 6.63
CA ASP A 189 32.58 13.18 6.72
C ASP A 189 33.30 13.29 5.39
N SER A 190 32.99 12.43 4.41
CA SER A 190 33.55 12.53 3.05
C SER A 190 33.16 13.83 2.35
N ASN A 191 32.04 14.45 2.75
CA ASN A 191 31.42 15.62 2.11
C ASN A 191 31.23 15.44 0.59
N GLU A 192 31.07 14.20 0.15
CA GLU A 192 30.82 13.88 -1.27
C GLU A 192 29.36 14.11 -1.65
N PHE A 193 28.45 13.95 -0.68
CA PHE A 193 27.00 14.02 -0.89
C PHE A 193 26.37 15.19 -0.11
N ASP A 194 25.42 15.88 -0.74
CA ASP A 194 24.65 16.96 -0.13
C ASP A 194 23.60 16.44 0.84
N ALA A 195 23.05 15.25 0.61
CA ALA A 195 22.07 14.59 1.48
C ALA A 195 22.20 13.06 1.39
N VAL A 196 21.80 12.37 2.46
CA VAL A 196 21.83 10.90 2.55
C VAL A 196 20.44 10.38 2.92
N PHE A 197 19.98 9.36 2.19
CA PHE A 197 18.75 8.63 2.50
C PHE A 197 19.06 7.19 2.92
N VAL A 198 18.51 6.75 4.05
CA VAL A 198 18.65 5.39 4.57
C VAL A 198 17.36 4.61 4.32
N GLY A 199 17.41 3.69 3.35
CA GLY A 199 16.30 2.84 2.93
C GLY A 199 16.63 1.36 3.01
N THR A 200 17.36 0.93 4.06
CA THR A 200 17.83 -0.45 4.24
C THR A 200 16.75 -1.44 4.69
N GLY A 201 15.55 -0.95 4.99
CA GLY A 201 14.44 -1.76 5.47
C GLY A 201 14.67 -2.34 6.87
N ALA A 202 13.99 -3.46 7.16
CA ALA A 202 14.11 -4.21 8.41
C ALA A 202 14.70 -5.61 8.11
N PRO A 203 16.02 -5.71 7.93
CA PRO A 203 16.66 -6.92 7.39
C PRO A 203 16.88 -8.03 8.41
N ARG A 204 16.68 -7.80 9.72
CA ARG A 204 16.92 -8.78 10.76
C ARG A 204 15.64 -9.51 11.16
N GLY A 205 15.56 -10.82 10.88
CA GLY A 205 14.45 -11.64 11.34
C GLY A 205 14.48 -11.86 12.85
N LYS A 206 13.30 -11.82 13.47
CA LYS A 206 13.16 -12.09 14.91
C LYS A 206 13.46 -13.54 15.22
N ASN A 207 14.21 -13.76 16.30
CA ASN A 207 14.52 -15.08 16.80
C ASN A 207 13.58 -15.47 17.94
N LEU A 208 13.51 -16.76 18.22
CA LEU A 208 12.72 -17.35 19.30
C LEU A 208 13.65 -18.10 20.26
N GLU A 209 13.99 -17.45 21.35
CA GLU A 209 14.92 -17.98 22.36
C GLU A 209 14.21 -19.01 23.25
N LEU A 210 14.17 -20.25 22.77
CA LEU A 210 13.58 -21.39 23.46
C LEU A 210 14.62 -22.52 23.59
N PRO A 211 14.45 -23.46 24.56
CA PRO A 211 15.33 -24.63 24.70
C PRO A 211 15.45 -25.40 23.37
N GLY A 212 16.65 -25.79 23.01
CA GLY A 212 16.96 -26.52 21.77
C GLY A 212 17.17 -25.66 20.53
N ARG A 213 17.02 -24.30 20.62
CA ARG A 213 17.10 -23.40 19.47
C ARG A 213 18.38 -23.51 18.64
N TYR A 214 19.51 -23.71 19.30
CA TYR A 214 20.84 -23.72 18.68
C TYR A 214 21.42 -25.12 18.51
N ASP A 215 20.66 -26.17 18.86
CA ASP A 215 21.14 -27.54 18.87
C ASP A 215 20.89 -28.27 17.52
N SER A 216 20.25 -27.60 16.55
CA SER A 216 20.04 -28.13 15.21
C SER A 216 20.16 -27.04 14.15
N LYS A 217 20.62 -27.41 12.96
CA LYS A 217 20.69 -26.54 11.78
C LYS A 217 19.34 -26.40 11.05
N ASN A 218 18.38 -27.25 11.38
CA ASN A 218 17.07 -27.31 10.73
C ASN A 218 16.05 -26.34 11.38
N ILE A 219 16.55 -25.31 12.09
CA ILE A 219 15.73 -24.24 12.65
C ILE A 219 16.17 -22.94 12.00
N HIS A 220 15.34 -22.44 11.10
CA HIS A 220 15.64 -21.32 10.19
C HIS A 220 14.95 -20.02 10.64
N ILE A 221 15.56 -18.88 10.34
CA ILE A 221 14.88 -17.57 10.35
C ILE A 221 14.22 -17.37 8.99
N GLY A 222 12.92 -17.05 8.96
CA GLY A 222 12.12 -17.06 7.74
C GLY A 222 12.66 -16.19 6.62
N ILE A 223 13.04 -14.93 6.91
CA ILE A 223 13.58 -14.03 5.89
C ILE A 223 14.95 -14.46 5.37
N ASP A 224 15.81 -15.00 6.22
CA ASP A 224 17.14 -15.49 5.81
C ASP A 224 17.00 -16.77 4.97
N TRP A 225 16.05 -17.63 5.34
CA TRP A 225 15.72 -18.82 4.59
C TRP A 225 15.16 -18.51 3.20
N LEU A 226 14.18 -17.59 3.09
CA LEU A 226 13.65 -17.13 1.81
C LEU A 226 14.73 -16.50 0.94
N THR A 227 15.62 -15.69 1.53
CA THR A 227 16.77 -15.12 0.84
C THR A 227 17.68 -16.21 0.28
N SER A 228 17.96 -17.24 1.07
CA SER A 228 18.80 -18.37 0.64
C SER A 228 18.14 -19.17 -0.48
N VAL A 229 16.81 -19.32 -0.46
CA VAL A 229 16.05 -19.93 -1.56
C VAL A 229 16.08 -19.04 -2.80
N ALA A 230 15.87 -17.72 -2.64
CA ALA A 230 15.88 -16.78 -3.76
C ALA A 230 17.22 -16.74 -4.52
N PHE A 231 18.33 -16.94 -3.79
CA PHE A 231 19.68 -17.05 -4.36
C PHE A 231 20.12 -18.48 -4.71
N GLU A 232 19.20 -19.45 -4.62
CA GLU A 232 19.45 -20.85 -4.99
C GLU A 232 20.53 -21.54 -4.13
N HIS A 233 20.74 -21.03 -2.88
CA HIS A 233 21.61 -21.68 -1.89
C HIS A 233 20.89 -22.83 -1.20
N ILE A 234 19.56 -22.86 -1.19
CA ILE A 234 18.69 -23.90 -0.68
C ILE A 234 17.74 -24.31 -1.79
N ASP A 235 17.70 -25.58 -2.14
CA ASP A 235 16.89 -26.18 -3.20
C ASP A 235 15.97 -27.30 -2.70
N SER A 236 16.02 -27.62 -1.40
CA SER A 236 15.25 -28.69 -0.77
C SER A 236 15.01 -28.42 0.70
N ILE A 237 14.01 -29.07 1.28
CA ILE A 237 13.66 -29.01 2.70
C ILE A 237 13.11 -30.37 3.14
N GLY A 238 13.02 -30.61 4.46
CA GLY A 238 12.44 -31.84 5.01
C GLY A 238 10.98 -32.07 4.63
N GLU A 239 10.49 -33.28 4.82
CA GLU A 239 9.10 -33.65 4.45
C GLU A 239 8.06 -32.99 5.36
N ASN A 240 8.37 -32.82 6.65
CA ASN A 240 7.48 -32.28 7.68
C ASN A 240 8.02 -30.92 8.16
N VAL A 241 7.36 -29.84 7.82
CA VAL A 241 7.84 -28.48 8.09
C VAL A 241 6.83 -27.73 8.98
N LEU A 242 7.33 -27.12 10.05
CA LEU A 242 6.55 -26.20 10.87
C LEU A 242 6.96 -24.77 10.60
N ILE A 243 5.98 -23.92 10.33
CA ILE A 243 6.16 -22.47 10.17
C ILE A 243 5.63 -21.80 11.44
N ILE A 244 6.47 -21.08 12.17
CA ILE A 244 6.07 -20.39 13.40
C ILE A 244 5.75 -18.94 13.07
N GLY A 245 4.46 -18.58 13.18
CA GLY A 245 3.95 -17.25 12.86
C GLY A 245 2.86 -17.26 11.79
N VAL A 246 2.06 -16.19 11.73
CA VAL A 246 0.89 -16.04 10.83
C VAL A 246 0.85 -14.65 10.20
N GLY A 247 1.98 -14.19 9.69
CA GLY A 247 2.10 -13.00 8.83
C GLY A 247 2.31 -13.41 7.37
N ASN A 248 2.34 -12.44 6.45
CA ASN A 248 2.55 -12.70 5.03
C ASN A 248 3.86 -13.46 4.75
N THR A 249 4.94 -13.17 5.50
CA THR A 249 6.19 -13.94 5.42
C THR A 249 5.99 -15.43 5.75
N ALA A 250 5.12 -15.76 6.71
CA ALA A 250 4.82 -17.16 7.04
C ALA A 250 4.09 -17.85 5.87
N MET A 251 3.19 -17.13 5.17
CA MET A 251 2.51 -17.64 3.98
C MET A 251 3.49 -17.86 2.83
N ASP A 252 4.45 -16.98 2.66
CA ASP A 252 5.53 -17.15 1.68
C ASP A 252 6.42 -18.35 2.02
N CYS A 253 6.79 -18.52 3.30
CA CYS A 253 7.60 -19.66 3.76
C CYS A 253 6.87 -21.01 3.55
N CYS A 254 5.61 -21.12 3.94
CA CYS A 254 4.87 -22.38 3.82
C CYS A 254 4.67 -22.81 2.37
N ARG A 255 4.28 -21.88 1.50
CA ARG A 255 4.07 -22.13 0.06
C ARG A 255 5.40 -22.44 -0.65
N THR A 256 6.49 -21.79 -0.25
CA THR A 256 7.84 -22.10 -0.77
C THR A 256 8.29 -23.49 -0.32
N SER A 257 8.05 -23.87 0.94
CA SER A 257 8.39 -25.20 1.45
C SER A 257 7.75 -26.33 0.64
N LEU A 258 6.47 -26.19 0.26
CA LEU A 258 5.80 -27.15 -0.62
C LEU A 258 6.50 -27.31 -1.97
N ARG A 259 6.99 -26.20 -2.55
CA ARG A 259 7.72 -26.21 -3.84
C ARG A 259 9.13 -26.80 -3.73
N LEU A 260 9.70 -26.81 -2.54
CA LEU A 260 11.01 -27.42 -2.23
C LEU A 260 10.90 -28.89 -1.77
N GLY A 261 9.68 -29.47 -1.85
CA GLY A 261 9.48 -30.90 -1.63
C GLY A 261 8.89 -31.31 -0.28
N ALA A 262 8.52 -30.37 0.57
CA ALA A 262 7.76 -30.67 1.78
C ALA A 262 6.42 -31.33 1.44
N LYS A 263 6.05 -32.36 2.22
CA LYS A 263 4.79 -33.10 2.06
C LYS A 263 3.72 -32.63 3.04
N ASN A 264 4.15 -32.29 4.25
CA ASN A 264 3.29 -31.86 5.34
C ASN A 264 3.81 -30.51 5.87
N VAL A 265 3.10 -29.44 5.59
CA VAL A 265 3.43 -28.10 6.06
C VAL A 265 2.35 -27.61 7.01
N LYS A 266 2.74 -27.23 8.22
CA LYS A 266 1.85 -26.67 9.22
C LYS A 266 2.29 -25.26 9.60
N VAL A 267 1.35 -24.31 9.55
CA VAL A 267 1.54 -22.97 10.08
C VAL A 267 1.01 -22.93 11.51
N MET A 268 1.87 -22.63 12.46
CA MET A 268 1.57 -22.67 13.88
C MET A 268 1.21 -21.27 14.38
N ALA A 269 -0.06 -21.07 14.69
CA ALA A 269 -0.63 -19.81 15.15
C ALA A 269 -0.80 -19.83 16.67
N ARG A 270 -0.16 -18.91 17.39
CA ARG A 270 -0.38 -18.74 18.83
C ARG A 270 -1.81 -18.30 19.17
N LYS A 271 -2.44 -17.51 18.30
CA LYS A 271 -3.77 -16.90 18.49
C LYS A 271 -4.82 -17.58 17.62
N PRO A 272 -6.13 -17.44 17.93
CA PRO A 272 -7.21 -17.91 17.08
C PRO A 272 -7.31 -17.12 15.77
N ARG A 273 -8.06 -17.63 14.79
CA ARG A 273 -8.42 -16.89 13.56
C ARG A 273 -9.10 -15.56 13.91
N GLY A 274 -8.91 -14.55 13.08
CA GLY A 274 -9.38 -13.17 13.32
C GLY A 274 -8.32 -12.28 14.00
N PHE A 275 -7.23 -12.88 14.54
CA PHE A 275 -6.11 -12.14 15.12
C PHE A 275 -4.79 -12.35 14.33
N PHE A 276 -4.89 -12.84 13.11
CA PHE A 276 -3.75 -13.05 12.22
C PHE A 276 -3.31 -11.72 11.60
N LYS A 277 -2.02 -11.67 11.25
CA LYS A 277 -1.44 -10.50 10.56
C LYS A 277 -1.35 -10.69 9.05
N ALA A 278 -1.48 -11.93 8.57
CA ALA A 278 -1.53 -12.22 7.14
C ALA A 278 -2.84 -11.70 6.55
N SER A 279 -2.79 -11.26 5.31
CA SER A 279 -3.98 -10.89 4.54
C SER A 279 -4.85 -12.13 4.27
N ASP A 280 -6.17 -11.96 4.24
CA ASP A 280 -7.10 -13.08 4.07
C ASP A 280 -6.83 -13.89 2.79
N TRP A 281 -6.52 -13.22 1.69
CA TRP A 281 -6.20 -13.89 0.42
C TRP A 281 -4.87 -14.68 0.45
N GLU A 282 -3.90 -14.29 1.27
CA GLU A 282 -2.66 -15.08 1.46
C GLU A 282 -2.93 -16.35 2.27
N LEU A 283 -3.86 -16.27 3.23
CA LEU A 283 -4.35 -17.43 3.98
C LEU A 283 -5.13 -18.37 3.07
N GLU A 284 -6.07 -17.82 2.26
CA GLU A 284 -6.84 -18.59 1.28
C GLU A 284 -5.94 -19.32 0.28
N ASP A 285 -4.93 -18.64 -0.26
CA ASP A 285 -3.95 -19.22 -1.17
C ASP A 285 -3.14 -20.36 -0.55
N ALA A 286 -2.72 -20.19 0.72
CA ALA A 286 -1.98 -21.23 1.44
C ALA A 286 -2.88 -22.46 1.71
N GLU A 287 -4.13 -22.26 2.11
CA GLU A 287 -5.11 -23.32 2.34
C GLU A 287 -5.50 -24.04 1.03
N GLU A 288 -5.62 -23.31 -0.10
CA GLU A 288 -5.82 -23.91 -1.41
C GLU A 288 -4.65 -24.84 -1.79
N GLU A 289 -3.44 -24.52 -1.38
CA GLU A 289 -2.23 -25.32 -1.55
C GLU A 289 -2.08 -26.43 -0.48
N ASN A 290 -3.12 -26.70 0.33
CA ASN A 290 -3.18 -27.72 1.38
C ASN A 290 -2.22 -27.47 2.57
N VAL A 291 -1.93 -26.23 2.89
CA VAL A 291 -1.23 -25.87 4.14
C VAL A 291 -2.20 -25.97 5.31
N ASP A 292 -1.82 -26.65 6.36
CA ASP A 292 -2.59 -26.79 7.60
C ASP A 292 -2.28 -25.63 8.56
N ILE A 293 -3.28 -24.79 8.88
CA ILE A 293 -3.13 -23.67 9.82
C ILE A 293 -3.65 -24.09 11.20
N VAL A 294 -2.75 -24.39 12.11
CA VAL A 294 -3.02 -24.85 13.46
C VAL A 294 -3.05 -23.68 14.43
N VAL A 295 -4.21 -23.41 15.02
CA VAL A 295 -4.43 -22.28 15.93
C VAL A 295 -4.17 -22.63 17.39
N ASN A 296 -4.00 -21.59 18.23
CA ASN A 296 -3.91 -21.71 19.68
C ASN A 296 -2.74 -22.56 20.19
N HIS A 297 -1.62 -22.56 19.45
CA HIS A 297 -0.43 -23.29 19.82
C HIS A 297 0.74 -22.33 20.10
N SER A 298 1.12 -22.20 21.36
CA SER A 298 2.25 -21.36 21.78
C SER A 298 3.54 -22.18 21.80
N PRO A 299 4.58 -21.78 21.04
CA PRO A 299 5.86 -22.50 21.04
C PRO A 299 6.49 -22.57 22.42
N LYS A 300 7.03 -23.75 22.80
CA LYS A 300 7.62 -24.00 24.12
C LYS A 300 9.05 -24.50 24.06
N GLN A 301 9.37 -25.47 23.19
CA GLN A 301 10.69 -26.09 23.12
C GLN A 301 10.91 -26.76 21.76
N PHE A 302 12.13 -26.68 21.24
CA PHE A 302 12.59 -27.51 20.12
C PHE A 302 13.06 -28.84 20.67
N VAL A 303 12.52 -29.95 20.16
CA VAL A 303 12.86 -31.30 20.63
C VAL A 303 13.98 -31.84 19.76
N ILE A 304 15.13 -32.04 20.39
CA ILE A 304 16.35 -32.50 19.73
C ILE A 304 16.74 -33.88 20.28
N GLU A 305 16.94 -34.84 19.38
CA GLU A 305 17.46 -36.18 19.71
C GLU A 305 18.70 -36.44 18.85
N ASP A 306 19.79 -36.84 19.48
CA ASP A 306 21.09 -37.12 18.85
C ASP A 306 21.57 -35.99 17.89
N GLY A 307 21.30 -34.71 18.26
CA GLY A 307 21.65 -33.53 17.46
C GLY A 307 20.76 -33.28 16.26
N LYS A 308 19.63 -33.99 16.12
CA LYS A 308 18.63 -33.79 15.07
C LYS A 308 17.35 -33.24 15.66
N LEU A 309 16.75 -32.32 14.95
CA LEU A 309 15.39 -31.85 15.20
C LEU A 309 14.42 -33.02 14.92
N VAL A 310 13.60 -33.39 15.90
CA VAL A 310 12.58 -34.44 15.76
C VAL A 310 11.16 -33.89 15.95
N GLY A 311 11.02 -32.68 16.44
CA GLY A 311 9.72 -32.04 16.62
C GLY A 311 9.82 -30.75 17.43
N MET A 312 8.66 -30.18 17.69
CA MET A 312 8.51 -29.00 18.52
C MET A 312 7.37 -29.19 19.53
N LEU A 313 7.59 -28.78 20.76
CA LEU A 313 6.61 -28.83 21.85
C LEU A 313 5.86 -27.51 21.90
N PHE A 314 4.54 -27.59 22.06
CA PHE A 314 3.64 -26.44 22.17
C PHE A 314 2.77 -26.56 23.39
N ASP A 315 2.50 -25.41 24.02
CA ASP A 315 1.37 -25.27 24.93
C ASP A 315 0.10 -25.00 24.10
N VAL A 316 -0.95 -25.78 24.33
CA VAL A 316 -2.28 -25.55 23.77
C VAL A 316 -2.97 -24.48 24.60
N MET A 317 -3.41 -23.38 23.95
CA MET A 317 -3.91 -22.20 24.63
C MET A 317 -5.43 -22.07 24.51
N GLU A 318 -6.08 -21.68 25.59
CA GLU A 318 -7.45 -21.17 25.59
C GLU A 318 -7.44 -19.67 25.85
N TYR A 319 -8.29 -18.94 25.12
CA TYR A 319 -8.42 -17.49 25.20
C TYR A 319 -9.84 -17.10 25.59
N ALA A 320 -9.98 -16.16 26.53
CA ALA A 320 -11.23 -15.49 26.78
C ALA A 320 -11.35 -14.25 25.88
N VAL A 321 -12.54 -14.01 25.35
CA VAL A 321 -12.85 -12.82 24.53
C VAL A 321 -13.67 -11.87 25.37
N ASP A 322 -13.26 -10.60 25.47
CA ASP A 322 -13.99 -9.55 26.18
C ASP A 322 -15.16 -8.99 25.34
N GLU A 323 -15.98 -8.13 25.95
CA GLU A 323 -17.13 -7.48 25.31
C GLU A 323 -16.73 -6.62 24.08
N ASN A 324 -15.48 -6.24 23.97
CA ASN A 324 -14.92 -5.45 22.85
C ASN A 324 -14.25 -6.34 21.79
N GLY A 325 -14.37 -7.64 21.86
CA GLY A 325 -13.74 -8.57 20.92
C GLY A 325 -12.23 -8.75 21.10
N ARG A 326 -11.66 -8.28 22.24
CA ARG A 326 -10.23 -8.45 22.54
C ARG A 326 -10.00 -9.77 23.26
N ILE A 327 -8.90 -10.44 22.93
CA ILE A 327 -8.49 -11.67 23.62
C ILE A 327 -7.52 -11.33 24.74
N ASP A 328 -7.61 -12.12 25.82
CA ASP A 328 -6.70 -12.09 26.95
C ASP A 328 -5.31 -12.67 26.59
N ARG A 329 -4.48 -12.89 27.61
CA ARG A 329 -3.15 -13.51 27.42
C ARG A 329 -3.21 -14.99 27.09
N GLY A 330 -4.37 -15.60 27.28
CA GLY A 330 -4.60 -17.04 27.17
C GLY A 330 -4.02 -17.85 28.33
N THR A 331 -4.60 -19.03 28.53
CA THR A 331 -4.18 -20.00 29.55
C THR A 331 -3.77 -21.28 28.84
N ALA A 332 -2.61 -21.84 29.22
CA ALA A 332 -2.19 -23.16 28.74
C ALA A 332 -3.05 -24.24 29.41
N VAL A 333 -3.72 -25.06 28.60
CA VAL A 333 -4.64 -26.13 29.05
C VAL A 333 -4.12 -27.52 28.75
N ASP A 334 -3.21 -27.65 27.80
CA ASP A 334 -2.60 -28.92 27.41
C ASP A 334 -1.22 -28.67 26.79
N GLU A 335 -0.48 -29.75 26.56
CA GLU A 335 0.83 -29.73 25.93
C GLU A 335 0.88 -30.77 24.81
N VAL A 336 1.37 -30.41 23.64
CA VAL A 336 1.45 -31.30 22.50
C VAL A 336 2.81 -31.19 21.81
N MET A 337 3.40 -32.33 21.46
CA MET A 337 4.60 -32.42 20.63
C MET A 337 4.17 -32.69 19.19
N ILE A 338 4.61 -31.83 18.27
CA ILE A 338 4.36 -31.99 16.83
C ILE A 338 5.68 -32.40 16.16
N PRO A 339 5.74 -33.58 15.54
CA PRO A 339 6.95 -34.02 14.85
C PRO A 339 7.23 -33.17 13.60
N CYS A 340 8.51 -32.86 13.38
CA CYS A 340 8.96 -32.14 12.19
C CYS A 340 10.44 -32.38 11.89
N ASP A 341 10.79 -32.17 10.61
CA ASP A 341 12.17 -32.24 10.12
C ASP A 341 12.83 -30.85 10.12
N ASP A 342 12.03 -29.81 9.84
CA ASP A 342 12.47 -28.41 9.80
C ASP A 342 11.47 -27.48 10.50
N VAL A 343 11.98 -26.39 11.09
CA VAL A 343 11.19 -25.28 11.64
C VAL A 343 11.63 -23.97 11.02
N ILE A 344 10.68 -23.16 10.58
CA ILE A 344 10.94 -21.82 10.03
C ILE A 344 10.26 -20.77 10.92
N LEU A 345 11.04 -19.86 11.48
CA LEU A 345 10.58 -18.78 12.35
C LEU A 345 10.20 -17.55 11.51
N ALA A 346 8.91 -17.29 11.35
CA ALA A 346 8.35 -16.16 10.59
C ALA A 346 7.55 -15.25 11.54
N ILE A 347 8.17 -14.81 12.65
CA ILE A 347 7.55 -14.10 13.76
C ILE A 347 7.78 -12.58 13.74
N GLY A 348 8.25 -12.06 12.63
CA GLY A 348 8.48 -10.63 12.38
C GLY A 348 9.94 -10.30 12.12
N GLN A 349 10.20 -9.01 11.98
CA GLN A 349 11.49 -8.45 11.59
C GLN A 349 11.81 -7.24 12.48
N ASP A 350 13.08 -6.88 12.55
CA ASP A 350 13.59 -5.70 13.23
C ASP A 350 14.58 -4.95 12.33
N ASN A 351 14.75 -3.69 12.59
CA ASN A 351 15.81 -2.87 12.01
C ASN A 351 17.18 -3.35 12.51
N ALA A 352 18.21 -3.06 11.73
CA ALA A 352 19.60 -3.36 12.09
C ALA A 352 20.53 -2.29 11.52
N PHE A 353 21.10 -1.50 12.42
CA PHE A 353 22.00 -0.39 12.08
C PHE A 353 23.35 -0.52 12.77
N PRO A 354 24.07 -1.67 12.64
CA PRO A 354 25.39 -1.84 13.29
C PRO A 354 26.46 -0.92 12.71
N TRP A 355 26.20 -0.32 11.54
CA TRP A 355 27.07 0.58 10.79
C TRP A 355 26.77 2.07 11.03
N ILE A 356 25.77 2.38 11.84
CA ILE A 356 25.46 3.76 12.26
C ILE A 356 26.02 3.97 13.67
N GLU A 357 26.95 4.87 13.78
CA GLU A 357 27.57 5.28 15.04
C GLU A 357 26.54 6.01 15.92
N ARG A 358 26.59 5.75 17.23
CA ARG A 358 25.58 6.29 18.17
C ARG A 358 25.87 7.71 18.69
N ASN A 359 27.00 8.29 18.30
CA ASN A 359 27.48 9.61 18.71
C ASN A 359 27.41 10.65 17.57
N ILE A 360 26.81 10.34 16.43
CA ILE A 360 26.77 11.24 15.27
C ILE A 360 25.54 12.15 15.21
N GLY A 361 24.74 12.19 16.28
CA GLY A 361 23.57 13.08 16.37
C GLY A 361 22.25 12.47 15.85
N ILE A 362 22.23 11.17 15.56
CA ILE A 362 20.99 10.42 15.27
C ILE A 362 20.49 9.82 16.56
N GLU A 363 19.27 10.18 16.97
CA GLU A 363 18.59 9.59 18.12
C GLU A 363 17.81 8.36 17.69
N PHE A 364 17.77 7.37 18.59
CA PHE A 364 17.02 6.12 18.41
C PHE A 364 16.07 5.92 19.59
N ASP A 365 14.91 5.37 19.32
CA ASP A 365 13.93 5.01 20.32
C ASP A 365 14.29 3.72 21.08
N GLU A 366 13.42 3.30 22.00
CA GLU A 366 13.59 2.06 22.77
C GLU A 366 13.56 0.77 21.93
N TRP A 367 13.12 0.85 20.68
CA TRP A 367 13.02 -0.26 19.72
C TRP A 367 14.17 -0.26 18.70
N ASP A 368 15.18 0.58 18.94
CA ASP A 368 16.30 0.79 18.01
C ASP A 368 15.87 1.35 16.63
N CYS A 369 14.73 2.04 16.57
CA CYS A 369 14.28 2.79 15.41
C CYS A 369 14.79 4.23 15.47
N PRO A 370 15.25 4.82 14.35
CA PRO A 370 15.65 6.22 14.33
C PRO A 370 14.46 7.13 14.62
N VAL A 371 14.66 8.19 15.37
CA VAL A 371 13.65 9.25 15.55
C VAL A 371 13.60 10.08 14.27
N VAL A 372 12.48 9.98 13.56
CA VAL A 372 12.26 10.57 12.23
C VAL A 372 10.98 11.40 12.27
N ASP A 373 11.03 12.60 11.72
CA ASP A 373 9.84 13.41 11.51
C ASP A 373 8.97 12.81 10.39
N GLU A 374 7.68 12.55 10.66
CA GLU A 374 6.78 11.84 9.74
C GLU A 374 6.42 12.65 8.48
N THR A 375 6.64 13.96 8.48
CA THR A 375 6.37 14.83 7.33
C THR A 375 7.60 14.98 6.47
N THR A 376 8.75 15.28 7.10
CA THR A 376 9.98 15.59 6.38
C THR A 376 10.86 14.37 6.12
N MET A 377 10.58 13.24 6.76
CA MET A 377 11.43 12.04 6.72
C MET A 377 12.87 12.28 7.21
N MET A 378 13.18 13.46 7.74
CA MET A 378 14.49 13.78 8.28
C MET A 378 14.61 13.28 9.72
N CYS A 379 15.75 12.67 10.06
CA CYS A 379 16.04 12.29 11.43
C CYS A 379 16.60 13.48 12.24
N THR A 380 16.97 13.26 13.49
CA THR A 380 17.55 14.30 14.35
C THR A 380 18.91 14.83 13.88
N ARG A 381 19.57 14.12 12.95
CA ARG A 381 20.77 14.59 12.24
C ARG A 381 20.38 15.27 10.94
N GLU A 382 20.72 16.55 10.81
CA GLU A 382 20.47 17.34 9.60
C GLU A 382 21.10 16.72 8.36
N GLY A 383 20.36 16.70 7.23
CA GLY A 383 20.79 16.15 5.95
C GLY A 383 20.72 14.61 5.85
N VAL A 384 20.22 13.93 6.89
CA VAL A 384 20.04 12.48 6.90
C VAL A 384 18.55 12.15 7.01
N PHE A 385 18.07 11.40 6.04
CA PHE A 385 16.67 11.03 5.87
C PHE A 385 16.49 9.52 5.96
N PHE A 386 15.34 9.09 6.47
CA PHE A 386 14.96 7.68 6.55
C PHE A 386 13.57 7.47 5.95
N GLY A 387 13.30 6.27 5.43
CA GLY A 387 11.97 5.94 4.92
C GLY A 387 11.76 4.44 4.78
N GLY A 388 10.49 4.06 4.59
CA GLY A 388 10.10 2.64 4.58
C GLY A 388 10.30 1.99 5.95
N ASP A 389 10.59 0.70 5.93
CA ASP A 389 10.71 -0.09 7.17
C ASP A 389 11.91 0.35 8.03
N SER A 390 12.92 0.99 7.46
CA SER A 390 14.07 1.51 8.21
C SER A 390 13.72 2.68 9.13
N ALA A 391 12.66 3.44 8.82
CA ALA A 391 12.19 4.55 9.65
C ALA A 391 11.13 4.12 10.69
N PHE A 392 10.12 3.36 10.24
CA PHE A 392 8.89 3.15 11.01
C PHE A 392 8.60 1.66 11.30
N GLY A 393 9.61 0.80 11.17
CA GLY A 393 9.47 -0.65 11.31
C GLY A 393 8.74 -1.31 10.14
N PRO A 394 8.59 -2.65 10.17
CA PRO A 394 8.05 -3.42 9.05
C PRO A 394 6.61 -3.05 8.71
N LYS A 395 6.42 -2.58 7.48
CA LYS A 395 5.13 -2.28 6.84
C LYS A 395 5.07 -3.00 5.48
N ASN A 396 4.56 -2.34 4.44
CA ASN A 396 4.45 -2.89 3.10
C ASN A 396 5.04 -1.95 2.04
N ILE A 397 5.14 -2.43 0.79
CA ILE A 397 5.80 -1.73 -0.31
C ILE A 397 5.20 -0.35 -0.56
N ILE A 398 3.87 -0.22 -0.54
CA ILE A 398 3.21 1.06 -0.87
C ILE A 398 3.47 2.15 0.20
N TRP A 399 3.66 1.77 1.48
CA TRP A 399 4.12 2.69 2.51
C TRP A 399 5.55 3.16 2.26
N ALA A 400 6.43 2.24 1.87
CA ALA A 400 7.81 2.60 1.55
C ALA A 400 7.91 3.52 0.33
N VAL A 401 7.03 3.34 -0.67
CA VAL A 401 6.89 4.25 -1.82
C VAL A 401 6.43 5.63 -1.36
N ALA A 402 5.38 5.72 -0.53
CA ALA A 402 4.89 6.99 -0.01
C ALA A 402 5.99 7.76 0.76
N HIS A 403 6.71 7.06 1.67
CA HIS A 403 7.83 7.66 2.39
C HIS A 403 8.96 8.10 1.46
N GLY A 404 9.19 7.37 0.35
CA GLY A 404 10.17 7.74 -0.67
C GLY A 404 9.83 9.07 -1.35
N HIS A 405 8.55 9.31 -1.70
CA HIS A 405 8.10 10.58 -2.26
C HIS A 405 8.27 11.73 -1.27
N GLU A 406 7.85 11.55 -0.01
CA GLU A 406 7.98 12.57 1.02
C GLU A 406 9.45 12.90 1.31
N ALA A 407 10.32 11.88 1.35
CA ALA A 407 11.76 12.08 1.51
C ALA A 407 12.36 12.82 0.31
N ALA A 408 11.94 12.51 -0.92
CA ALA A 408 12.44 13.19 -2.12
C ALA A 408 12.11 14.68 -2.12
N ILE A 409 10.88 15.07 -1.70
CA ILE A 409 10.51 16.47 -1.51
C ILE A 409 11.46 17.14 -0.51
N SER A 410 11.64 16.52 0.65
CA SER A 410 12.48 17.09 1.72
C SER A 410 13.95 17.18 1.33
N MET A 411 14.49 16.14 0.69
CA MET A 411 15.86 16.14 0.20
C MET A 411 16.07 17.22 -0.86
N HIS A 412 15.09 17.43 -1.76
CA HIS A 412 15.14 18.51 -2.72
C HIS A 412 15.22 19.87 -2.02
N LYS A 413 14.28 20.18 -1.11
CA LYS A 413 14.25 21.44 -0.37
C LYS A 413 15.55 21.66 0.45
N TYR A 414 16.00 20.63 1.15
CA TYR A 414 17.23 20.68 1.92
C TYR A 414 18.44 21.05 1.04
N CYS A 415 18.61 20.37 -0.09
CA CYS A 415 19.71 20.63 -1.01
C CYS A 415 19.64 22.03 -1.65
N GLN A 416 18.45 22.63 -1.75
CA GLN A 416 18.27 24.00 -2.24
C GLN A 416 18.37 25.05 -1.11
N GLY A 417 18.48 24.63 0.14
CA GLY A 417 18.51 25.53 1.32
C GLY A 417 17.17 26.15 1.64
N GLU A 418 16.08 25.46 1.31
CA GLU A 418 14.71 25.86 1.57
C GLU A 418 14.19 25.26 2.90
N ASP A 419 13.14 25.87 3.44
CA ASP A 419 12.45 25.34 4.63
C ASP A 419 11.69 24.06 4.27
N LEU A 420 11.95 22.98 5.00
CA LEU A 420 11.32 21.67 4.79
C LEU A 420 9.83 21.66 5.09
N GLU A 421 9.36 22.55 5.97
CA GLU A 421 7.96 22.67 6.36
C GLU A 421 7.15 23.53 5.37
N ASP A 422 7.79 24.39 4.59
CA ASP A 422 7.15 25.24 3.59
C ASP A 422 6.91 24.44 2.29
N ARG A 423 5.95 23.50 2.34
CA ARG A 423 5.59 22.62 1.23
C ARG A 423 4.40 23.13 0.45
N LEU A 424 4.37 22.81 -0.83
CA LEU A 424 3.18 23.05 -1.63
C LEU A 424 1.97 22.32 -1.01
N PRO A 425 0.83 23.02 -0.83
CA PRO A 425 -0.35 22.38 -0.28
C PRO A 425 -0.93 21.38 -1.30
N ARG A 426 -1.55 20.33 -0.78
CA ARG A 426 -2.45 19.51 -1.61
C ARG A 426 -3.55 20.40 -2.16
N GLY A 427 -3.94 20.16 -3.40
CA GLY A 427 -4.99 20.90 -4.08
C GLY A 427 -6.15 20.02 -4.49
N ILE A 428 -7.28 20.64 -4.80
CA ILE A 428 -8.42 20.00 -5.45
C ILE A 428 -8.79 20.79 -6.70
N ASN A 429 -8.96 20.08 -7.79
CA ASN A 429 -9.56 20.62 -9.01
C ASN A 429 -10.95 20.00 -9.20
N LEU A 430 -11.98 20.85 -9.27
CA LEU A 430 -13.35 20.45 -9.53
C LEU A 430 -13.74 20.87 -10.94
N SER A 431 -14.03 19.92 -11.81
CA SER A 431 -14.53 20.17 -13.16
C SER A 431 -15.96 19.68 -13.30
N SER A 432 -16.88 20.57 -13.73
CA SER A 432 -18.27 20.22 -13.96
C SER A 432 -18.40 19.16 -15.05
N ARG A 433 -19.27 18.18 -14.79
CA ARG A 433 -19.65 17.12 -15.72
C ARG A 433 -21.17 17.07 -15.81
N LYS A 434 -21.77 18.18 -16.20
CA LYS A 434 -23.23 18.32 -16.24
C LYS A 434 -23.91 17.17 -16.94
N MET A 435 -24.89 16.63 -16.26
CA MET A 435 -25.74 15.56 -16.78
C MET A 435 -26.55 16.03 -18.00
N GLY A 436 -27.00 15.08 -18.80
CA GLY A 436 -27.78 15.35 -20.02
C GLY A 436 -26.94 15.65 -21.24
N MET A 437 -25.65 15.82 -21.12
CA MET A 437 -24.75 16.01 -22.25
C MET A 437 -24.26 14.68 -22.84
N HIS A 438 -24.42 13.59 -22.14
CA HIS A 438 -23.99 12.22 -22.51
C HIS A 438 -22.51 12.11 -22.94
N GLU A 439 -21.68 13.05 -22.48
CA GLU A 439 -20.29 13.16 -22.91
C GLU A 439 -19.34 12.26 -22.11
N TRP A 440 -19.82 11.62 -21.09
CA TRP A 440 -19.02 10.75 -20.27
C TRP A 440 -19.69 9.41 -20.00
N SER A 441 -18.89 8.40 -19.79
CA SER A 441 -19.30 7.01 -19.64
C SER A 441 -19.81 6.65 -18.24
N TYR A 442 -20.23 7.63 -17.44
CA TYR A 442 -20.82 7.35 -16.15
C TYR A 442 -22.25 6.83 -16.35
N SER A 443 -22.52 5.66 -15.82
CA SER A 443 -23.84 5.08 -15.78
C SER A 443 -24.37 5.14 -14.36
N SER A 444 -25.63 5.59 -14.19
CA SER A 444 -26.35 5.48 -12.93
C SER A 444 -26.91 4.08 -12.70
N ASP A 445 -26.82 3.20 -13.71
CA ASP A 445 -27.28 1.83 -13.63
C ASP A 445 -26.37 1.03 -12.71
N TYR A 446 -26.99 0.34 -11.78
CA TYR A 446 -26.31 -0.57 -10.89
C TYR A 446 -25.99 -1.89 -11.61
N ASN A 447 -24.71 -2.24 -11.69
CA ASN A 447 -24.29 -3.52 -12.21
C ASN A 447 -24.11 -4.53 -11.04
N PRO A 448 -25.02 -5.52 -10.87
CA PRO A 448 -24.97 -6.48 -9.78
C PRO A 448 -23.95 -7.61 -10.01
N ALA A 449 -23.09 -7.49 -11.01
CA ALA A 449 -22.11 -8.53 -11.31
C ALA A 449 -21.18 -8.81 -10.13
N ALA A 450 -21.01 -10.09 -9.82
CA ALA A 450 -20.09 -10.53 -8.77
C ALA A 450 -18.64 -10.15 -9.12
N ARG A 451 -17.84 -9.91 -8.07
CA ARG A 451 -16.40 -9.68 -8.20
C ARG A 451 -15.73 -10.79 -8.99
N ARG A 452 -14.90 -10.43 -9.95
CA ARG A 452 -14.12 -11.40 -10.72
C ARG A 452 -13.01 -11.99 -9.85
N LEU A 453 -12.94 -13.32 -9.86
CA LEU A 453 -11.87 -14.03 -9.17
C LEU A 453 -10.63 -14.11 -10.08
N MET A 454 -9.45 -13.96 -9.46
CA MET A 454 -8.18 -14.13 -10.15
C MET A 454 -8.05 -15.57 -10.66
N PRO A 455 -7.79 -15.79 -11.96
CA PRO A 455 -7.50 -17.13 -12.45
C PRO A 455 -6.11 -17.57 -11.95
N HIS A 456 -6.06 -18.79 -11.44
CA HIS A 456 -4.83 -19.40 -10.95
C HIS A 456 -4.39 -20.55 -11.85
N VAL A 457 -3.10 -20.82 -11.88
CA VAL A 457 -2.53 -22.03 -12.45
C VAL A 457 -3.08 -23.25 -11.71
N ASP A 458 -3.35 -24.33 -12.44
CA ASP A 458 -3.80 -25.61 -11.84
C ASP A 458 -2.85 -26.06 -10.72
N LEU A 459 -3.43 -26.55 -9.63
CA LEU A 459 -2.69 -26.90 -8.42
C LEU A 459 -1.53 -27.87 -8.68
N LYS A 460 -1.73 -28.86 -9.56
CA LYS A 460 -0.68 -29.84 -9.92
C LYS A 460 0.49 -29.23 -10.68
N GLU A 461 0.25 -28.13 -11.39
CA GLU A 461 1.30 -27.44 -12.15
C GLU A 461 2.14 -26.52 -11.25
N ARG A 462 1.53 -25.93 -10.20
CA ARG A 462 2.19 -24.96 -9.29
C ARG A 462 3.45 -25.51 -8.62
N PHE A 463 3.50 -26.83 -8.38
CA PHE A 463 4.61 -27.48 -7.67
C PHE A 463 5.69 -28.06 -8.57
N LYS A 464 5.56 -27.93 -9.89
CA LYS A 464 6.57 -28.46 -10.82
C LYS A 464 7.87 -27.66 -10.82
N LYS A 465 7.77 -26.35 -10.59
CA LYS A 465 8.91 -25.44 -10.49
C LYS A 465 8.55 -24.27 -9.57
N ILE A 466 9.56 -23.74 -8.87
CA ILE A 466 9.42 -22.65 -7.93
C ILE A 466 9.09 -21.29 -8.58
N ASP A 467 9.35 -21.14 -9.87
CA ASP A 467 9.20 -19.90 -10.64
C ASP A 467 7.88 -19.80 -11.44
N ILE A 468 6.99 -20.80 -11.34
CA ILE A 468 5.67 -20.75 -11.99
C ILE A 468 4.80 -19.71 -11.29
N GLU A 469 4.52 -18.59 -11.97
CA GLU A 469 3.61 -17.56 -11.46
C GLU A 469 2.21 -18.16 -11.25
N VAL A 470 1.70 -18.11 -10.02
CA VAL A 470 0.44 -18.76 -9.64
C VAL A 470 -0.77 -18.02 -10.18
N GLU A 471 -0.80 -16.71 -10.00
CA GLU A 471 -1.86 -15.84 -10.49
C GLU A 471 -1.63 -15.52 -11.97
N LEU A 472 -2.63 -15.77 -12.82
CA LEU A 472 -2.49 -15.59 -14.28
C LEU A 472 -2.79 -14.17 -14.77
N GLY A 473 -3.39 -13.31 -13.93
CA GLY A 473 -3.89 -12.02 -14.35
C GLY A 473 -5.28 -12.11 -15.01
N PHE A 474 -5.94 -10.99 -15.19
CA PHE A 474 -7.19 -10.90 -15.94
C PHE A 474 -6.91 -10.73 -17.43
N THR A 475 -7.73 -11.35 -18.29
CA THR A 475 -7.82 -10.95 -19.69
C THR A 475 -8.45 -9.57 -19.81
N ALA A 476 -8.33 -8.94 -21.01
CA ALA A 476 -8.97 -7.67 -21.27
C ALA A 476 -10.50 -7.72 -21.07
N GLU A 477 -11.14 -8.82 -21.47
CA GLU A 477 -12.60 -9.02 -21.31
C GLU A 477 -12.99 -9.20 -19.84
N GLN A 478 -12.19 -9.91 -19.04
CA GLN A 478 -12.40 -10.04 -17.60
C GLN A 478 -12.22 -8.69 -16.90
N ALA A 479 -11.25 -7.90 -17.35
CA ALA A 479 -11.00 -6.56 -16.82
C ALA A 479 -12.19 -5.63 -17.08
N VAL A 480 -12.73 -5.59 -18.31
CA VAL A 480 -13.92 -4.79 -18.65
C VAL A 480 -15.09 -5.10 -17.72
N ALA A 481 -15.36 -6.40 -17.47
CA ALA A 481 -16.44 -6.79 -16.56
C ALA A 481 -16.20 -6.40 -15.10
N GLU A 482 -14.94 -6.25 -14.67
CA GLU A 482 -14.61 -5.82 -13.30
C GLU A 482 -14.58 -4.29 -13.17
N VAL A 483 -14.14 -3.54 -14.21
CA VAL A 483 -14.15 -2.07 -14.17
C VAL A 483 -15.55 -1.50 -14.10
N GLU A 484 -16.57 -2.17 -14.67
CA GLU A 484 -17.98 -1.77 -14.58
C GLU A 484 -18.53 -1.80 -13.16
N ARG A 485 -17.85 -2.46 -12.22
CA ARG A 485 -18.22 -2.47 -10.81
C ARG A 485 -17.75 -1.22 -10.06
N CYS A 486 -16.87 -0.41 -10.64
CA CYS A 486 -16.39 0.82 -10.04
C CYS A 486 -17.51 1.88 -9.98
N LEU A 487 -17.73 2.46 -8.79
CA LEU A 487 -18.73 3.50 -8.59
C LEU A 487 -18.25 4.90 -9.00
N ASN A 488 -17.04 5.03 -9.52
CA ASN A 488 -16.43 6.32 -9.91
C ASN A 488 -16.57 7.40 -8.81
N CYS A 489 -16.12 7.08 -7.59
CA CYS A 489 -16.30 7.92 -6.41
C CYS A 489 -15.62 9.30 -6.50
N ASP A 490 -14.71 9.52 -7.44
CA ASP A 490 -14.14 10.83 -7.78
C ASP A 490 -15.13 11.76 -8.47
N ILE A 491 -16.24 11.21 -8.97
CA ILE A 491 -17.34 11.99 -9.56
C ILE A 491 -18.38 12.27 -8.48
N GLN A 492 -18.35 13.51 -8.00
CA GLN A 492 -19.12 13.96 -6.87
C GLN A 492 -20.38 14.70 -7.30
N THR A 493 -21.48 14.50 -6.56
CA THR A 493 -22.62 15.41 -6.63
C THR A 493 -22.35 16.63 -5.76
N VAL A 494 -22.20 17.79 -6.38
CA VAL A 494 -21.94 19.07 -5.70
C VAL A 494 -23.20 19.92 -5.68
N PHE A 495 -23.55 20.45 -4.52
CA PHE A 495 -24.77 21.22 -4.30
C PHE A 495 -24.51 22.72 -4.28
N THR A 496 -25.28 23.46 -5.08
CA THR A 496 -25.28 24.92 -5.12
C THR A 496 -26.55 25.47 -4.48
N ALA A 497 -26.49 25.83 -3.20
CA ALA A 497 -27.65 26.27 -2.43
C ALA A 497 -28.46 27.40 -3.11
N LYS A 498 -27.80 28.35 -3.76
CA LYS A 498 -28.44 29.49 -4.44
C LYS A 498 -29.44 29.10 -5.53
N LEU A 499 -29.27 27.93 -6.14
CA LEU A 499 -30.13 27.44 -7.21
C LEU A 499 -31.27 26.56 -6.71
N CYS A 500 -31.27 26.22 -5.42
CA CYS A 500 -32.27 25.34 -4.83
C CYS A 500 -33.61 26.05 -4.67
N ILE A 501 -34.68 25.42 -5.18
CA ILE A 501 -36.08 25.86 -5.01
C ILE A 501 -36.81 25.09 -3.91
N GLU A 502 -36.10 24.29 -3.14
CA GLU A 502 -36.62 23.54 -1.98
C GLU A 502 -37.82 22.61 -2.32
N CYS A 503 -37.75 21.95 -3.46
CA CYS A 503 -38.81 21.04 -3.95
C CYS A 503 -38.71 19.61 -3.40
N ASP A 504 -37.68 19.31 -2.61
CA ASP A 504 -37.35 18.03 -1.95
C ASP A 504 -37.19 16.81 -2.89
N ALA A 505 -37.34 16.99 -4.22
CA ALA A 505 -37.31 15.93 -5.21
C ALA A 505 -36.00 15.11 -5.22
N CYS A 506 -34.88 15.71 -4.82
CA CYS A 506 -33.59 15.02 -4.68
C CYS A 506 -33.57 14.11 -3.44
N VAL A 507 -34.27 14.48 -2.38
CA VAL A 507 -34.42 13.66 -1.16
C VAL A 507 -35.27 12.45 -1.48
N ASP A 508 -36.43 12.67 -2.16
CA ASP A 508 -37.40 11.61 -2.48
C ASP A 508 -36.81 10.53 -3.40
N VAL A 509 -35.88 10.91 -4.31
CA VAL A 509 -35.31 9.97 -5.29
C VAL A 509 -34.05 9.25 -4.79
N CYS A 510 -33.51 9.68 -3.66
CA CYS A 510 -32.25 9.13 -3.15
C CYS A 510 -32.39 7.67 -2.69
N PRO A 511 -31.76 6.69 -3.33
CA PRO A 511 -31.96 5.27 -3.01
C PRO A 511 -31.38 4.86 -1.64
N THR A 512 -30.42 5.62 -1.14
CA THR A 512 -29.77 5.36 0.18
C THR A 512 -30.24 6.33 1.27
N ASN A 513 -31.16 7.25 0.95
CA ASN A 513 -31.62 8.29 1.88
C ASN A 513 -30.50 9.14 2.49
N CYS A 514 -29.38 9.31 1.77
CA CYS A 514 -28.24 10.09 2.26
C CYS A 514 -28.43 11.60 2.28
N LEU A 515 -29.57 12.11 1.76
CA LEU A 515 -29.90 13.54 1.68
C LEU A 515 -30.98 13.92 2.68
N THR A 516 -30.77 15.04 3.38
CA THR A 516 -31.73 15.59 4.33
C THR A 516 -31.78 17.11 4.21
N ILE A 517 -32.99 17.69 4.15
CA ILE A 517 -33.18 19.16 4.24
C ILE A 517 -33.75 19.47 5.62
N THR A 518 -33.00 20.19 6.44
CA THR A 518 -33.35 20.47 7.83
C THR A 518 -32.87 21.85 8.29
N HIS A 519 -33.26 22.27 9.49
CA HIS A 519 -32.67 23.45 10.12
C HIS A 519 -31.20 23.18 10.48
N ASN A 520 -30.37 24.20 10.36
CA ASN A 520 -28.97 24.09 10.76
C ASN A 520 -28.84 23.85 12.28
N GLY A 521 -27.76 23.24 12.69
CA GLY A 521 -27.44 22.91 14.08
C GLY A 521 -25.98 22.58 14.25
N ASP A 522 -25.57 22.03 15.37
CA ASP A 522 -24.28 21.35 15.48
C ASP A 522 -24.32 19.98 14.79
N GLU A 523 -23.20 19.30 14.71
CA GLU A 523 -23.13 18.01 13.98
C GLU A 523 -23.97 16.91 14.63
N ALA A 524 -24.04 16.89 15.96
CA ALA A 524 -24.86 15.92 16.69
C ALA A 524 -26.34 16.12 16.40
N ASP A 525 -26.83 17.41 16.48
CA ASP A 525 -28.19 17.77 16.13
C ASP A 525 -28.56 17.39 14.67
N LEU A 526 -27.62 17.53 13.75
CA LEU A 526 -27.85 17.19 12.34
C LEU A 526 -27.92 15.67 12.16
N ARG A 527 -27.06 14.91 12.84
CA ARG A 527 -27.04 13.45 12.78
C ARG A 527 -28.33 12.84 13.32
N ASP A 528 -28.91 13.40 14.37
CA ASP A 528 -30.20 12.97 14.93
C ASP A 528 -31.39 13.17 13.96
N ARG A 529 -31.22 14.02 12.95
CA ARG A 529 -32.27 14.37 11.98
C ARG A 529 -32.04 13.83 10.57
N LEU A 530 -31.00 13.03 10.36
CA LEU A 530 -30.73 12.41 9.06
C LEU A 530 -31.90 11.50 8.62
N SER A 531 -32.15 11.45 7.31
CA SER A 531 -33.16 10.59 6.70
C SER A 531 -32.83 9.10 6.86
N ALA A 532 -31.56 8.76 7.00
CA ALA A 532 -31.08 7.43 7.38
C ALA A 532 -29.99 7.56 8.46
N PRO A 533 -29.85 6.59 9.39
CA PRO A 533 -28.76 6.60 10.37
C PRO A 533 -27.40 6.63 9.69
N ALA A 534 -26.45 7.39 10.24
CA ALA A 534 -25.09 7.41 9.77
C ALA A 534 -24.36 6.11 10.14
N ASP A 535 -23.69 5.49 9.17
CA ASP A 535 -22.87 4.29 9.40
C ASP A 535 -21.51 4.61 10.00
N ASN A 536 -20.95 5.78 9.66
CA ASN A 536 -19.63 6.21 10.08
C ASN A 536 -19.67 7.63 10.67
N ASN A 537 -19.39 7.75 11.95
CA ASN A 537 -19.36 9.04 12.64
C ASN A 537 -18.03 9.80 12.45
N ASP A 538 -17.01 9.16 11.94
CA ASP A 538 -15.70 9.80 11.70
C ASP A 538 -15.68 10.58 10.38
N GLN A 539 -16.62 10.30 9.46
CA GLN A 539 -16.82 11.06 8.24
C GLN A 539 -17.66 12.31 8.53
N ALA A 540 -17.12 13.50 8.28
CA ALA A 540 -17.87 14.75 8.44
C ALA A 540 -19.08 14.81 7.49
N LEU A 541 -20.23 15.31 7.99
CA LEU A 541 -21.38 15.59 7.14
C LEU A 541 -21.11 16.76 6.21
N TYR A 542 -21.56 16.64 4.95
CA TYR A 542 -21.67 17.81 4.08
C TYR A 542 -22.86 18.67 4.53
N VAL A 543 -22.65 19.97 4.69
CA VAL A 543 -23.68 20.96 5.03
C VAL A 543 -23.61 22.11 4.07
N SER A 544 -24.73 22.45 3.43
CA SER A 544 -24.81 23.60 2.51
C SER A 544 -24.88 24.94 3.24
N ALA A 545 -24.72 26.04 2.49
CA ALA A 545 -25.22 27.33 2.92
C ALA A 545 -26.74 27.30 3.07
N GLY A 546 -27.30 28.26 3.81
CA GLY A 546 -28.75 28.39 3.98
C GLY A 546 -29.51 28.50 2.65
N LEU A 547 -30.59 27.74 2.54
CA LEU A 547 -31.43 27.72 1.35
C LEU A 547 -32.23 29.04 1.21
N PRO A 548 -32.48 29.52 -0.03
CA PRO A 548 -32.99 30.86 -0.26
C PRO A 548 -34.38 31.16 0.32
N GLN A 549 -35.26 30.17 0.42
CA GLN A 549 -36.67 30.42 0.84
C GLN A 549 -36.86 30.25 2.35
N THR A 550 -36.22 29.23 2.96
CA THR A 550 -36.51 28.86 4.34
C THR A 550 -35.31 29.05 5.29
N GLY A 551 -34.11 29.26 4.75
CA GLY A 551 -32.88 29.25 5.54
C GLY A 551 -32.46 27.87 6.07
N ARG A 552 -33.21 26.80 5.72
CA ARG A 552 -32.80 25.42 6.00
C ARG A 552 -31.48 25.11 5.28
N VAL A 553 -30.88 24.00 5.60
CA VAL A 553 -29.65 23.53 4.95
C VAL A 553 -29.87 22.16 4.32
N MET A 554 -29.19 21.90 3.21
CA MET A 554 -29.01 20.56 2.68
C MET A 554 -27.88 19.88 3.43
N VAL A 555 -28.18 18.72 4.00
CA VAL A 555 -27.20 17.84 4.65
C VAL A 555 -27.05 16.59 3.78
N LYS A 556 -25.84 16.16 3.53
CA LYS A 556 -25.53 14.93 2.82
C LYS A 556 -24.58 14.09 3.66
N ASP A 557 -24.97 12.85 3.92
CA ASP A 557 -24.07 11.84 4.43
C ASP A 557 -23.28 11.25 3.26
N GLU A 558 -22.00 11.60 3.19
CA GLU A 558 -21.13 11.14 2.09
C GLU A 558 -20.84 9.64 2.20
N ASP A 559 -20.94 9.07 3.39
CA ASP A 559 -20.67 7.66 3.61
C ASP A 559 -21.77 6.76 3.04
N LEU A 560 -23.01 7.22 3.12
CA LEU A 560 -24.16 6.54 2.52
C LEU A 560 -24.33 6.81 1.01
N CYS A 561 -23.71 7.85 0.48
CA CYS A 561 -23.84 8.23 -0.93
C CYS A 561 -23.15 7.22 -1.85
N VAL A 562 -23.86 6.64 -2.81
CA VAL A 562 -23.33 5.70 -3.81
C VAL A 562 -23.06 6.35 -5.17
N HIS A 563 -23.03 7.66 -5.24
CA HIS A 563 -22.73 8.47 -6.44
C HIS A 563 -23.60 8.15 -7.67
N CYS A 564 -24.85 7.72 -7.48
CA CYS A 564 -25.76 7.28 -8.56
C CYS A 564 -26.29 8.40 -9.46
N SER A 565 -25.95 9.67 -9.19
CA SER A 565 -26.37 10.87 -9.96
C SER A 565 -27.86 11.22 -9.93
N LEU A 566 -28.75 10.40 -9.41
CA LEU A 566 -30.21 10.61 -9.47
C LEU A 566 -30.65 11.98 -8.91
N CYS A 567 -30.01 12.49 -7.85
CA CYS A 567 -30.28 13.82 -7.34
C CYS A 567 -29.96 14.93 -8.33
N ALA A 568 -28.89 14.78 -9.12
CA ALA A 568 -28.52 15.74 -10.17
C ALA A 568 -29.47 15.65 -11.38
N GLU A 569 -29.82 14.45 -11.81
CA GLU A 569 -30.77 14.23 -12.91
C GLU A 569 -32.17 14.77 -12.57
N ARG A 570 -32.60 14.57 -11.34
CA ARG A 570 -33.92 14.98 -10.89
C ARG A 570 -34.04 16.47 -10.61
N CYS A 571 -32.92 17.17 -10.37
CA CYS A 571 -32.94 18.58 -9.98
C CYS A 571 -33.33 19.50 -11.13
N PRO A 572 -34.52 20.19 -11.09
CA PRO A 572 -35.02 21.00 -12.22
C PRO A 572 -34.24 22.30 -12.41
N THR A 573 -33.49 22.74 -11.40
CA THR A 573 -32.75 24.01 -11.41
C THR A 573 -31.25 23.84 -11.56
N GLY A 574 -30.76 22.61 -11.61
CA GLY A 574 -29.33 22.33 -11.62
C GLY A 574 -28.61 22.74 -10.30
N ALA A 575 -29.35 22.76 -9.19
CA ALA A 575 -28.73 22.98 -7.88
C ALA A 575 -27.75 21.85 -7.51
N TRP A 576 -28.00 20.64 -7.98
CA TRP A 576 -27.03 19.55 -7.98
C TRP A 576 -26.31 19.51 -9.33
N ASP A 577 -24.99 19.39 -9.29
CA ASP A 577 -24.12 19.22 -10.46
C ASP A 577 -23.22 18.01 -10.22
N MET A 578 -22.85 17.30 -11.30
CA MET A 578 -21.86 16.24 -11.25
C MET A 578 -20.48 16.86 -11.54
N GLN A 579 -19.56 16.73 -10.60
CA GLN A 579 -18.22 17.29 -10.75
C GLN A 579 -17.17 16.22 -10.49
N LYS A 580 -16.20 16.12 -11.41
CA LYS A 580 -15.01 15.29 -11.18
C LYS A 580 -14.09 16.04 -10.22
N SER A 581 -13.74 15.42 -9.11
CA SER A 581 -12.69 15.88 -8.20
C SER A 581 -11.37 15.21 -8.56
N THR A 582 -10.33 16.01 -8.74
CA THR A 582 -8.97 15.51 -8.93
C THR A 582 -8.12 16.05 -7.80
N VAL A 583 -7.53 15.15 -7.02
CA VAL A 583 -6.58 15.53 -5.96
C VAL A 583 -5.23 15.80 -6.59
N LEU A 584 -4.69 16.98 -6.34
CA LEU A 584 -3.37 17.38 -6.79
C LEU A 584 -2.39 17.13 -5.65
N LEU A 585 -1.51 16.17 -5.84
CA LEU A 585 -0.44 15.84 -4.89
C LEU A 585 0.86 16.45 -5.40
N PRO A 586 1.50 17.33 -4.64
CA PRO A 586 2.81 17.84 -5.02
C PRO A 586 3.89 16.76 -4.83
N TYR A 587 4.81 16.69 -5.77
CA TYR A 587 6.03 15.90 -5.74
C TYR A 587 7.25 16.81 -5.81
N ALA A 588 8.45 16.25 -5.67
CA ALA A 588 9.70 17.04 -5.73
C ALA A 588 9.83 17.88 -7.02
N ALA A 589 9.28 17.41 -8.14
CA ALA A 589 9.25 18.15 -9.40
C ALA A 589 8.37 19.40 -9.36
N ASP A 590 7.24 19.34 -8.64
CA ASP A 590 6.31 20.48 -8.49
C ASP A 590 6.93 21.54 -7.59
N GLU A 591 7.60 21.14 -6.50
CA GLU A 591 8.34 22.03 -5.60
C GLU A 591 9.46 22.76 -6.37
N ALA A 592 10.23 22.01 -7.18
CA ALA A 592 11.30 22.58 -8.02
C ALA A 592 10.74 23.60 -9.04
N ALA A 593 9.60 23.31 -9.64
CA ALA A 593 8.96 24.22 -10.59
C ALA A 593 8.44 25.51 -9.93
N ALA A 594 7.89 25.40 -8.72
CA ALA A 594 7.40 26.53 -7.96
C ALA A 594 8.54 27.48 -7.55
N ALA A 595 9.66 26.94 -7.07
CA ALA A 595 10.85 27.71 -6.70
C ALA A 595 11.48 28.43 -7.91
N GLY A 596 11.44 27.82 -9.11
CA GLY A 596 11.95 28.39 -10.37
C GLY A 596 11.07 29.47 -11.00
N GLY A 597 9.92 29.82 -10.42
CA GLY A 597 8.99 30.83 -10.93
C GLY A 597 8.27 30.44 -12.23
N GLN A 598 8.32 29.20 -12.63
CA GLN A 598 7.56 28.64 -13.74
C GLN A 598 6.27 27.98 -13.23
N SER A 599 5.17 28.69 -13.29
CA SER A 599 3.85 28.07 -13.10
C SER A 599 3.61 27.09 -14.26
N GLY A 600 3.98 25.83 -14.05
CA GLY A 600 3.77 24.77 -15.01
C GLY A 600 2.28 24.46 -15.16
N SER A 601 1.67 24.97 -16.21
CA SER A 601 0.39 24.49 -16.70
C SER A 601 0.61 23.13 -17.36
N SER A 602 0.60 22.05 -16.60
CA SER A 602 0.42 20.71 -17.15
C SER A 602 -1.05 20.32 -17.01
N ALA A 603 -1.89 20.96 -17.80
CA ALA A 603 -3.27 20.54 -18.05
C ALA A 603 -3.37 20.21 -19.53
N ALA A 604 -3.35 18.94 -19.88
CA ALA A 604 -3.94 18.41 -21.11
C ALA A 604 -4.34 16.96 -20.87
#